data_9f31da68219d6fadd4f900d2768fe117
#
_entry.id   9f31da68219d6fadd4f900d2768fe117
#
_cell.length_a   1.000
_cell.length_b   1.000
_cell.length_c   1.000
_cell.angle_alpha   90.00
_cell.angle_beta   90.00
_cell.angle_gamma   90.00
#
_symmetry.space_group_name_H-M   'P 1'
#
loop_
_entity.id
_entity.type
_entity.pdbx_description
1 polymer ?
#
loop_
_entity_poly.entity_id
_entity_poly.type
_entity_poly.pdbx_seq_one_letter_code
_entity_poly.pdbx_strand_id
1 'polypeptide(L)'
;DIPEDAVVTYGTSEDACDKTVSPKYSQASDGPYTVYYKVAARGYDTISGHATITINRRPLAVSGIKATSKAYDGQTEAKLDYSGVVLNGKVSADVIAVTATGTFDSADVGTGKTVSITDIKISGKTASNYILTEDAQQQTAKADITPAGTTLTVGKVGAKTYGGAKFALNVKCSRNDKKTFTSSNTKVVKVDGTGKVTIVGAGKAVVTVSVAANQNYKAAAAKVAITVNKKAIRVTANDASKYEGKADPKFTFTAEGLVGKDKLTGIVLKRAAGEKSGTYTITASQKKGANPNYNITFAIGRLVIKKSPNVEPSGTELYKKTLPFFLMKGKGTGTRIDLTWDKVKGATGYDVYWSYCNGKNNFNKLANVPKSQKYADKNLNNKREYKYFTVAYKMSGGKKVYLGRTNTVHVAMPYAAKTNVLKVTVNKTKANLA
;
A
#
# COMPACT_ATOMS: atom_id res chain seq x y z
N ASP A 1 100.68 -49.80 -34.33
CA ASP A 1 100.21 -50.93 -33.48
C ASP A 1 100.31 -50.48 -32.01
N ILE A 2 99.35 -50.73 -31.19
CA ILE A 2 99.32 -50.46 -29.76
C ILE A 2 99.98 -51.69 -29.10
N PRO A 3 101.03 -51.56 -28.27
CA PRO A 3 101.62 -52.64 -27.51
C PRO A 3 100.58 -53.44 -26.70
N GLU A 4 100.77 -54.79 -26.60
CA GLU A 4 99.83 -55.66 -25.87
C GLU A 4 99.68 -55.26 -24.37
N ASP A 5 100.74 -54.68 -23.81
CA ASP A 5 100.77 -54.21 -22.42
C ASP A 5 100.32 -52.75 -22.24
N ALA A 6 99.79 -52.16 -23.29
CA ALA A 6 99.35 -50.73 -23.19
C ALA A 6 98.11 -50.60 -22.31
N VAL A 7 98.21 -49.73 -21.32
CA VAL A 7 97.10 -49.38 -20.46
C VAL A 7 96.56 -48.00 -20.88
N VAL A 8 95.26 -48.01 -21.18
CA VAL A 8 94.55 -46.77 -21.49
C VAL A 8 93.82 -46.32 -20.24
N THR A 9 94.06 -45.09 -19.81
CA THR A 9 93.36 -44.45 -18.73
C THR A 9 92.55 -43.21 -19.26
N TYR A 10 91.41 -42.89 -18.63
CA TYR A 10 90.53 -41.88 -19.10
C TYR A 10 90.22 -40.89 -17.95
N GLY A 11 89.83 -39.64 -18.29
CA GLY A 11 89.55 -38.60 -17.38
C GLY A 11 88.66 -37.51 -17.96
N THR A 12 88.16 -36.59 -17.09
CA THR A 12 87.34 -35.43 -17.49
C THR A 12 88.21 -34.21 -17.66
N SER A 13 89.53 -34.29 -17.33
CA SER A 13 90.55 -33.27 -17.58
C SER A 13 91.84 -33.96 -17.94
N GLU A 14 92.82 -33.27 -18.59
CA GLU A 14 94.07 -33.80 -19.02
C GLU A 14 94.97 -34.36 -17.86
N ASP A 15 94.89 -33.64 -16.75
CA ASP A 15 95.64 -33.99 -15.54
C ASP A 15 95.04 -35.09 -14.70
N ALA A 16 93.72 -35.44 -14.92
CA ALA A 16 92.94 -36.43 -14.15
C ALA A 16 92.56 -37.67 -14.95
N CYS A 17 93.54 -38.24 -15.79
CA CYS A 17 93.33 -39.45 -16.52
C CYS A 17 93.75 -40.65 -15.67
N ASP A 18 92.96 -41.06 -14.73
CA ASP A 18 93.18 -42.12 -13.73
C ASP A 18 92.17 -43.24 -13.71
N LYS A 19 91.16 -43.24 -14.61
CA LYS A 19 90.10 -44.19 -14.68
C LYS A 19 90.40 -45.19 -15.80
N THR A 20 90.20 -46.49 -15.53
CA THR A 20 90.32 -47.56 -16.53
C THR A 20 89.03 -47.71 -17.40
N VAL A 21 87.99 -46.96 -17.05
CA VAL A 21 86.77 -46.97 -17.83
C VAL A 21 86.40 -45.53 -18.27
N SER A 22 86.10 -45.34 -19.52
CA SER A 22 85.75 -44.09 -20.11
C SER A 22 84.57 -43.47 -19.38
N PRO A 23 84.54 -42.13 -19.08
CA PRO A 23 83.31 -41.46 -18.60
C PRO A 23 82.12 -41.71 -19.48
N LYS A 24 80.97 -41.94 -18.84
CA LYS A 24 79.72 -42.15 -19.56
C LYS A 24 78.89 -40.89 -19.44
N TYR A 25 78.40 -40.36 -20.51
CA TYR A 25 77.55 -39.23 -20.59
C TYR A 25 76.16 -39.64 -21.04
N SER A 26 75.10 -39.15 -20.40
CA SER A 26 73.74 -39.53 -20.76
C SER A 26 72.85 -38.26 -20.86
N GLN A 27 73.41 -37.08 -20.61
CA GLN A 27 72.66 -35.83 -20.70
C GLN A 27 73.10 -35.03 -21.94
N ALA A 28 72.17 -34.39 -22.58
CA ALA A 28 72.40 -33.42 -23.61
C ALA A 28 73.12 -32.16 -23.00
N SER A 29 74.00 -31.57 -23.79
CA SER A 29 74.72 -30.35 -23.40
C SER A 29 74.81 -29.37 -24.56
N ASP A 30 75.03 -28.08 -24.23
CA ASP A 30 75.17 -27.04 -25.26
C ASP A 30 76.52 -27.07 -25.96
N GLY A 31 77.43 -27.89 -25.49
CA GLY A 31 78.78 -28.15 -26.07
C GLY A 31 79.19 -29.59 -25.91
N PRO A 32 80.23 -30.03 -26.65
CA PRO A 32 80.69 -31.40 -26.57
C PRO A 32 81.27 -31.69 -25.20
N TYR A 33 81.02 -32.89 -24.72
CA TYR A 33 81.74 -33.49 -23.64
C TYR A 33 83.19 -33.82 -24.14
N THR A 34 84.24 -33.48 -23.40
CA THR A 34 85.61 -33.87 -23.72
C THR A 34 86.02 -35.03 -22.83
N VAL A 35 86.40 -36.07 -23.40
CA VAL A 35 87.04 -37.23 -22.73
C VAL A 35 88.53 -37.20 -23.03
N TYR A 36 89.31 -36.99 -21.98
CA TYR A 36 90.76 -37.09 -22.09
C TYR A 36 91.23 -38.53 -21.88
N TYR A 37 92.32 -38.91 -22.56
CA TYR A 37 92.90 -40.26 -22.41
C TYR A 37 94.40 -40.19 -22.34
N LYS A 38 95.03 -41.15 -21.64
CA LYS A 38 96.45 -41.41 -21.62
C LYS A 38 96.67 -42.87 -21.97
N VAL A 39 97.62 -43.13 -22.85
CA VAL A 39 98.07 -44.47 -23.23
C VAL A 39 99.53 -44.64 -22.77
N ALA A 40 99.79 -45.57 -21.87
CA ALA A 40 101.08 -45.84 -21.33
C ALA A 40 101.42 -47.31 -21.59
N ALA A 41 102.67 -47.63 -22.13
CA ALA A 41 103.17 -49.00 -22.31
C ALA A 41 104.64 -49.01 -21.85
N ARG A 42 105.11 -50.17 -21.43
CA ARG A 42 106.44 -50.34 -20.95
C ARG A 42 107.49 -50.05 -22.05
N GLY A 43 108.40 -49.12 -21.80
CA GLY A 43 109.42 -48.77 -22.75
C GLY A 43 109.02 -47.74 -23.82
N TYR A 44 107.87 -47.15 -23.70
CA TYR A 44 107.36 -46.12 -24.58
C TYR A 44 106.94 -44.84 -23.78
N ASP A 45 107.05 -43.73 -24.48
CA ASP A 45 106.53 -42.45 -23.89
C ASP A 45 105.02 -42.51 -23.83
N THR A 46 104.45 -41.91 -22.73
CA THR A 46 103.01 -41.84 -22.57
C THR A 46 102.40 -40.85 -23.59
N ILE A 47 101.40 -41.32 -24.34
CA ILE A 47 100.66 -40.50 -25.29
C ILE A 47 99.38 -39.99 -24.57
N SER A 48 99.08 -38.71 -24.62
CA SER A 48 97.82 -38.13 -24.18
C SER A 48 97.05 -37.55 -25.38
N GLY A 49 95.75 -37.50 -25.24
CA GLY A 49 94.87 -36.87 -26.22
C GLY A 49 93.47 -36.70 -25.67
N HIS A 50 92.60 -36.16 -26.48
CA HIS A 50 91.20 -36.10 -26.16
C HIS A 50 90.29 -36.45 -27.33
N ALA A 51 89.03 -36.85 -27.00
CA ALA A 51 87.96 -37.01 -27.94
C ALA A 51 86.68 -36.23 -27.44
N THR A 52 85.98 -35.72 -28.36
CA THR A 52 84.68 -35.00 -28.03
C THR A 52 83.48 -35.85 -28.37
N ILE A 53 82.49 -35.84 -27.50
CA ILE A 53 81.16 -36.47 -27.66
C ILE A 53 80.09 -35.43 -27.59
N THR A 54 79.29 -35.29 -28.61
CA THR A 54 78.15 -34.40 -28.60
C THR A 54 76.87 -35.22 -28.39
N ILE A 55 76.10 -34.88 -27.37
CA ILE A 55 74.76 -35.41 -27.15
C ILE A 55 73.78 -34.30 -27.44
N ASN A 56 73.14 -34.38 -28.61
CA ASN A 56 72.15 -33.36 -29.01
C ASN A 56 70.82 -33.52 -28.20
N ARG A 57 70.18 -32.44 -27.93
CA ARG A 57 68.82 -32.41 -27.34
C ARG A 57 67.86 -33.12 -28.31
N ARG A 58 67.02 -34.01 -27.76
CA ARG A 58 66.05 -34.75 -28.54
C ARG A 58 64.86 -33.86 -28.85
N PRO A 59 64.34 -33.78 -30.09
CA PRO A 59 63.12 -33.09 -30.47
C PRO A 59 61.94 -33.64 -29.69
N LEU A 60 61.08 -32.73 -29.12
CA LEU A 60 59.88 -33.08 -28.36
C LEU A 60 58.72 -32.27 -28.86
N ALA A 61 57.60 -32.97 -29.20
CA ALA A 61 56.32 -32.31 -29.52
C ALA A 61 55.29 -32.59 -28.42
N VAL A 62 54.61 -31.54 -28.02
CA VAL A 62 53.58 -31.60 -26.98
C VAL A 62 52.21 -31.51 -27.63
N SER A 63 51.33 -32.48 -27.29
CA SER A 63 49.94 -32.52 -27.74
C SER A 63 49.03 -33.04 -26.61
N GLY A 64 47.68 -33.04 -26.82
CA GLY A 64 46.73 -33.56 -25.85
C GLY A 64 46.39 -32.60 -24.66
N ILE A 65 46.90 -31.35 -24.69
CA ILE A 65 46.51 -30.32 -23.74
C ILE A 65 45.03 -29.98 -23.96
N LYS A 66 44.21 -30.06 -22.94
CA LYS A 66 42.77 -29.67 -22.95
C LYS A 66 42.57 -28.33 -22.31
N ALA A 67 41.57 -27.57 -22.77
CA ALA A 67 41.13 -26.39 -22.10
C ALA A 67 39.86 -26.69 -21.25
N THR A 68 39.77 -26.12 -20.09
CA THR A 68 38.64 -26.31 -19.18
C THR A 68 37.57 -25.24 -19.44
N SER A 69 36.32 -25.66 -19.64
CA SER A 69 35.17 -24.73 -19.73
C SER A 69 34.97 -23.96 -18.45
N LYS A 70 34.53 -22.70 -18.57
CA LYS A 70 34.29 -21.81 -17.42
C LYS A 70 32.97 -21.08 -17.54
N ALA A 71 32.46 -20.54 -16.42
CA ALA A 71 31.41 -19.52 -16.46
C ALA A 71 32.02 -18.17 -16.86
N TYR A 72 31.23 -17.34 -17.52
CA TYR A 72 31.63 -15.98 -17.89
C TYR A 72 32.12 -15.19 -16.67
N ASP A 73 33.30 -14.64 -16.76
CA ASP A 73 33.96 -13.81 -15.75
C ASP A 73 34.51 -12.46 -16.32
N GLY A 74 34.29 -12.26 -17.63
CA GLY A 74 34.79 -11.08 -18.34
C GLY A 74 36.25 -11.18 -18.76
N GLN A 75 36.93 -12.32 -18.52
CA GLN A 75 38.33 -12.55 -18.84
C GLN A 75 38.51 -13.57 -19.95
N THR A 76 39.62 -13.50 -20.68
CA THR A 76 39.98 -14.44 -21.72
C THR A 76 40.94 -15.55 -21.25
N GLU A 77 41.41 -15.50 -20.02
CA GLU A 77 42.26 -16.55 -19.47
C GLU A 77 41.56 -17.89 -19.44
N ALA A 78 42.25 -18.93 -19.93
CA ALA A 78 41.76 -20.30 -19.96
C ALA A 78 42.61 -21.19 -19.06
N LYS A 79 41.97 -21.92 -18.16
CA LYS A 79 42.65 -22.97 -17.39
C LYS A 79 42.86 -24.18 -18.28
N LEU A 80 44.16 -24.63 -18.32
CA LEU A 80 44.53 -25.81 -19.07
C LEU A 80 44.57 -27.05 -18.18
N ASP A 81 44.22 -28.20 -18.78
CA ASP A 81 44.29 -29.52 -18.18
C ASP A 81 45.34 -30.35 -18.93
N TYR A 82 46.33 -30.79 -18.20
CA TYR A 82 47.46 -31.54 -18.72
C TYR A 82 47.32 -33.05 -18.53
N SER A 83 46.22 -33.56 -18.02
CA SER A 83 46.00 -34.99 -17.73
C SER A 83 46.09 -35.87 -18.96
N GLY A 84 45.79 -35.31 -20.14
CA GLY A 84 45.84 -36.02 -21.44
C GLY A 84 47.07 -35.72 -22.29
N VAL A 85 48.09 -35.06 -21.73
CA VAL A 85 49.27 -34.66 -22.51
C VAL A 85 50.05 -35.84 -23.02
N VAL A 86 50.35 -35.80 -24.30
CA VAL A 86 51.21 -36.76 -25.02
C VAL A 86 52.49 -36.04 -25.41
N LEU A 87 53.66 -36.61 -25.01
CA LEU A 87 54.99 -36.09 -25.29
C LEU A 87 55.65 -36.96 -26.37
N ASN A 88 55.41 -36.56 -27.62
CA ASN A 88 56.01 -37.34 -28.79
C ASN A 88 57.49 -37.06 -28.85
N GLY A 89 58.29 -38.12 -28.79
CA GLY A 89 59.73 -38.08 -28.74
C GLY A 89 60.32 -38.23 -27.32
N LYS A 90 59.49 -38.39 -26.28
CA LYS A 90 59.93 -38.59 -24.89
C LYS A 90 60.47 -40.04 -24.74
N VAL A 91 61.61 -40.23 -24.07
CA VAL A 91 62.09 -41.51 -23.59
C VAL A 91 61.22 -41.99 -22.43
N SER A 92 60.82 -43.24 -22.41
CA SER A 92 59.81 -43.78 -21.51
C SER A 92 60.15 -43.55 -20.01
N ALA A 93 61.41 -43.68 -19.63
CA ALA A 93 61.90 -43.53 -18.28
C ALA A 93 61.97 -42.09 -17.82
N ASP A 94 61.89 -41.09 -18.72
CA ASP A 94 62.05 -39.68 -18.39
C ASP A 94 60.73 -39.08 -17.80
N VAL A 95 60.90 -38.23 -16.81
CA VAL A 95 59.82 -37.47 -16.16
C VAL A 95 59.90 -36.00 -16.56
N ILE A 96 58.90 -35.61 -17.35
CA ILE A 96 58.80 -34.23 -17.86
C ILE A 96 57.43 -33.68 -17.49
N ALA A 97 57.38 -32.50 -16.91
CA ALA A 97 56.21 -31.71 -16.68
C ALA A 97 56.03 -30.65 -17.79
N VAL A 98 54.81 -30.35 -18.16
CA VAL A 98 54.47 -29.33 -19.17
C VAL A 98 53.67 -28.24 -18.51
N THR A 99 53.96 -27.00 -18.89
CA THR A 99 53.15 -25.82 -18.60
C THR A 99 52.94 -25.02 -19.87
N ALA A 100 51.78 -24.32 -19.96
CA ALA A 100 51.50 -23.43 -21.10
C ALA A 100 50.50 -22.35 -20.66
N THR A 101 50.35 -21.31 -21.47
CA THR A 101 49.34 -20.26 -21.33
C THR A 101 48.18 -20.57 -22.26
N GLY A 102 46.93 -20.56 -21.74
CA GLY A 102 45.69 -20.70 -22.50
C GLY A 102 44.94 -19.38 -22.57
N THR A 103 44.48 -18.99 -23.76
CA THR A 103 43.72 -17.76 -23.94
C THR A 103 42.54 -18.00 -24.89
N PHE A 104 41.32 -17.74 -24.44
CA PHE A 104 40.12 -17.78 -25.29
C PHE A 104 40.18 -16.67 -26.36
N ASP A 105 39.60 -16.92 -27.52
CA ASP A 105 39.47 -15.98 -28.63
C ASP A 105 38.65 -14.73 -28.29
N SER A 106 37.73 -14.82 -27.33
CA SER A 106 37.05 -13.69 -26.72
C SER A 106 36.52 -14.07 -25.34
N ALA A 107 36.19 -13.06 -24.50
CA ALA A 107 35.60 -13.28 -23.18
C ALA A 107 34.10 -13.69 -23.23
N ASP A 108 33.41 -13.49 -24.35
CA ASP A 108 31.97 -13.72 -24.47
C ASP A 108 31.59 -15.21 -24.41
N VAL A 109 30.35 -15.42 -23.94
CA VAL A 109 29.76 -16.76 -23.90
C VAL A 109 29.69 -17.39 -25.29
N GLY A 110 30.07 -18.66 -25.38
CA GLY A 110 30.02 -19.46 -26.60
C GLY A 110 30.44 -20.92 -26.34
N THR A 111 29.99 -21.80 -27.22
CA THR A 111 30.36 -23.24 -27.21
C THR A 111 31.47 -23.49 -28.19
N GLY A 112 32.37 -24.43 -27.87
CA GLY A 112 33.46 -24.82 -28.72
C GLY A 112 34.40 -23.68 -29.11
N LYS A 113 34.56 -22.69 -28.23
CA LYS A 113 35.45 -21.54 -28.46
C LYS A 113 36.88 -21.99 -28.62
N THR A 114 37.65 -21.28 -29.44
CA THR A 114 39.07 -21.55 -29.62
C THR A 114 39.83 -20.98 -28.42
N VAL A 115 40.65 -21.83 -27.83
CA VAL A 115 41.66 -21.45 -26.83
C VAL A 115 43.03 -21.56 -27.52
N SER A 116 43.66 -20.45 -27.68
CA SER A 116 45.09 -20.43 -28.14
C SER A 116 46.00 -20.90 -26.99
N ILE A 117 46.95 -21.79 -27.35
CA ILE A 117 47.94 -22.31 -26.42
C ILE A 117 49.29 -21.73 -26.82
N THR A 118 49.88 -21.00 -25.92
CA THR A 118 51.18 -20.34 -26.11
C THR A 118 52.11 -20.64 -24.93
N ASP A 119 53.39 -20.23 -25.04
CA ASP A 119 54.39 -20.35 -23.99
C ASP A 119 54.53 -21.79 -23.42
N ILE A 120 54.46 -22.78 -24.29
CA ILE A 120 54.66 -24.18 -23.88
C ILE A 120 56.07 -24.34 -23.34
N LYS A 121 56.20 -24.73 -22.09
CA LYS A 121 57.47 -24.97 -21.39
C LYS A 121 57.48 -26.38 -20.82
N ILE A 122 58.69 -26.97 -20.83
CA ILE A 122 58.93 -28.25 -20.18
C ILE A 122 59.83 -28.04 -18.97
N SER A 123 59.60 -28.85 -17.96
CA SER A 123 60.42 -28.84 -16.73
C SER A 123 60.54 -30.27 -16.19
N GLY A 124 61.45 -30.48 -15.24
CA GLY A 124 61.74 -31.79 -14.66
C GLY A 124 63.20 -32.18 -14.82
N LYS A 125 63.61 -33.24 -14.12
CA LYS A 125 65.00 -33.67 -13.99
C LYS A 125 65.71 -33.92 -15.32
N THR A 126 64.97 -34.38 -16.33
CA THR A 126 65.52 -34.75 -17.64
C THR A 126 65.12 -33.80 -18.77
N ALA A 127 64.40 -32.72 -18.45
CA ALA A 127 63.88 -31.75 -19.43
C ALA A 127 65.00 -31.11 -20.28
N SER A 128 66.19 -30.92 -19.72
CA SER A 128 67.37 -30.38 -20.42
C SER A 128 67.84 -31.25 -21.60
N ASN A 129 67.45 -32.52 -21.65
CA ASN A 129 67.75 -33.42 -22.75
C ASN A 129 66.89 -33.22 -23.98
N TYR A 130 65.92 -32.31 -23.90
CA TYR A 130 64.91 -32.13 -24.94
C TYR A 130 64.88 -30.66 -25.41
N ILE A 131 64.47 -30.52 -26.67
CA ILE A 131 64.14 -29.21 -27.27
C ILE A 131 62.75 -29.30 -27.86
N LEU A 132 61.93 -28.28 -27.57
CA LEU A 132 60.58 -28.22 -28.17
C LEU A 132 60.69 -27.92 -29.66
N THR A 133 59.99 -28.64 -30.48
CA THR A 133 59.93 -28.43 -31.93
C THR A 133 58.89 -27.34 -32.23
N GLU A 134 59.31 -26.20 -32.79
CA GLU A 134 58.46 -25.03 -32.94
C GLU A 134 57.16 -25.31 -33.70
N ASP A 135 57.22 -25.98 -34.85
CA ASP A 135 56.07 -26.25 -35.73
C ASP A 135 55.23 -27.45 -35.32
N ALA A 136 55.58 -28.22 -34.32
CA ALA A 136 54.91 -29.45 -33.91
C ALA A 136 54.20 -29.36 -32.56
N GLN A 137 54.16 -28.14 -31.97
CA GLN A 137 53.48 -27.95 -30.71
C GLN A 137 51.97 -27.74 -30.92
N GLN A 138 51.16 -28.19 -29.97
CA GLN A 138 49.73 -27.92 -29.97
C GLN A 138 49.46 -26.42 -29.85
N GLN A 139 48.77 -25.84 -30.81
CA GLN A 139 48.48 -24.41 -30.88
C GLN A 139 47.14 -24.02 -30.33
N THR A 140 46.16 -24.96 -30.34
CA THR A 140 44.77 -24.67 -29.92
C THR A 140 44.15 -25.82 -29.15
N ALA A 141 43.15 -25.47 -28.35
CA ALA A 141 42.19 -26.39 -27.75
C ALA A 141 40.77 -25.81 -27.90
N LYS A 142 39.76 -26.58 -27.54
CA LYS A 142 38.36 -26.12 -27.52
C LYS A 142 37.81 -26.22 -26.11
N ALA A 143 37.04 -25.21 -25.71
CA ALA A 143 36.30 -25.18 -24.45
C ALA A 143 35.13 -24.19 -24.53
N ASP A 144 34.18 -24.28 -23.57
CA ASP A 144 33.01 -23.42 -23.53
C ASP A 144 33.18 -22.32 -22.52
N ILE A 145 32.60 -21.14 -22.83
CA ILE A 145 32.27 -20.16 -21.83
C ILE A 145 30.76 -20.15 -21.67
N THR A 146 30.25 -20.53 -20.50
CA THR A 146 28.81 -20.60 -20.20
C THR A 146 28.31 -19.33 -19.52
N PRO A 147 26.99 -18.97 -19.66
CA PRO A 147 26.46 -17.80 -19.03
C PRO A 147 26.63 -17.84 -17.50
N ALA A 148 27.14 -16.76 -16.93
CA ALA A 148 27.31 -16.62 -15.49
C ALA A 148 25.95 -16.46 -14.77
N GLY A 149 25.89 -16.88 -13.54
CA GLY A 149 24.73 -16.67 -12.68
C GLY A 149 24.49 -15.19 -12.36
N THR A 150 23.22 -14.78 -12.24
CA THR A 150 22.85 -13.46 -11.75
C THR A 150 22.34 -13.59 -10.32
N THR A 151 22.94 -12.87 -9.38
CA THR A 151 22.40 -12.76 -8.01
C THR A 151 21.46 -11.58 -7.96
N LEU A 152 20.18 -11.85 -7.61
CA LEU A 152 19.15 -10.84 -7.44
C LEU A 152 18.45 -11.08 -6.09
N THR A 153 18.43 -10.06 -5.24
CA THR A 153 17.78 -10.11 -3.94
C THR A 153 16.88 -8.89 -3.73
N VAL A 154 15.81 -9.07 -2.98
CA VAL A 154 14.92 -7.98 -2.56
C VAL A 154 14.72 -8.04 -1.05
N GLY A 155 14.93 -6.91 -0.39
CA GLY A 155 14.81 -6.79 1.06
C GLY A 155 13.38 -7.04 1.54
N LYS A 156 13.23 -7.60 2.74
CA LYS A 156 11.93 -7.77 3.39
C LYS A 156 11.24 -6.41 3.58
N VAL A 157 9.92 -6.37 3.39
CA VAL A 157 9.10 -5.19 3.62
C VAL A 157 8.25 -5.43 4.86
N GLY A 158 8.39 -4.57 5.86
CA GLY A 158 7.51 -4.59 7.03
C GLY A 158 6.06 -4.27 6.65
N ALA A 159 5.11 -4.71 7.48
CA ALA A 159 3.69 -4.45 7.26
C ALA A 159 3.41 -2.95 7.10
N LYS A 160 2.59 -2.61 6.12
CA LYS A 160 2.15 -1.24 5.83
C LYS A 160 0.69 -1.09 6.21
N THR A 161 0.21 0.14 6.26
CA THR A 161 -1.22 0.45 6.52
C THR A 161 -1.78 1.19 5.32
N TYR A 162 -3.03 0.94 4.98
CA TYR A 162 -3.75 1.67 3.94
C TYR A 162 -3.66 3.19 4.15
N GLY A 163 -3.38 3.92 3.08
CA GLY A 163 -3.11 5.36 3.13
C GLY A 163 -1.68 5.74 3.54
N GLY A 164 -0.80 4.76 3.78
CA GLY A 164 0.62 5.02 4.04
C GLY A 164 1.37 5.56 2.82
N ALA A 165 2.51 6.20 3.06
CA ALA A 165 3.34 6.79 2.02
C ALA A 165 3.90 5.75 1.04
N LYS A 166 4.19 6.18 -0.19
CA LYS A 166 4.94 5.41 -1.18
C LYS A 166 6.32 5.08 -0.63
N PHE A 167 6.85 3.91 -0.98
CA PHE A 167 8.19 3.48 -0.56
C PHE A 167 8.90 2.75 -1.70
N ALA A 168 10.24 2.69 -1.64
CA ALA A 168 11.05 1.96 -2.60
C ALA A 168 11.39 0.55 -2.08
N LEU A 169 11.51 -0.41 -2.98
CA LEU A 169 12.04 -1.72 -2.68
C LEU A 169 13.57 -1.65 -2.59
N ASN A 170 14.15 -2.31 -1.59
CA ASN A 170 15.59 -2.48 -1.49
C ASN A 170 16.01 -3.67 -2.36
N VAL A 171 16.46 -3.42 -3.56
CA VAL A 171 16.86 -4.43 -4.54
C VAL A 171 18.36 -4.40 -4.74
N LYS A 172 19.02 -5.54 -4.55
CA LYS A 172 20.44 -5.74 -4.87
C LYS A 172 20.57 -6.71 -6.03
N CYS A 173 21.39 -6.36 -7.00
CA CYS A 173 21.67 -7.20 -8.18
C CYS A 173 23.18 -7.17 -8.45
N SER A 174 23.76 -8.34 -8.83
CA SER A 174 25.17 -8.46 -9.18
C SER A 174 25.54 -7.75 -10.49
N ARG A 175 24.55 -7.26 -11.24
CA ARG A 175 24.75 -6.54 -12.49
C ARG A 175 23.79 -5.35 -12.62
N ASN A 176 24.15 -4.40 -13.47
CA ASN A 176 23.41 -3.12 -13.61
C ASN A 176 22.41 -3.12 -14.78
N ASP A 177 21.83 -4.27 -15.15
CA ASP A 177 20.82 -4.35 -16.21
C ASP A 177 19.47 -3.83 -15.74
N LYS A 178 18.61 -3.51 -16.73
CA LYS A 178 17.23 -3.08 -16.51
C LYS A 178 16.46 -4.13 -15.73
N LYS A 179 15.83 -3.71 -14.64
CA LYS A 179 14.97 -4.53 -13.81
C LYS A 179 13.51 -4.30 -14.19
N THR A 180 12.71 -5.35 -14.11
CA THR A 180 11.25 -5.29 -14.27
C THR A 180 10.58 -5.64 -12.95
N PHE A 181 9.44 -4.98 -12.67
CA PHE A 181 8.71 -5.13 -11.43
C PHE A 181 7.25 -5.45 -11.74
N THR A 182 6.71 -6.47 -11.10
CA THR A 182 5.30 -6.85 -11.26
C THR A 182 4.66 -7.11 -9.91
N SER A 183 3.40 -6.67 -9.75
CA SER A 183 2.61 -6.95 -8.56
C SER A 183 1.59 -8.04 -8.86
N SER A 184 1.48 -9.05 -8.00
CA SER A 184 0.45 -10.09 -8.09
C SER A 184 -0.97 -9.58 -7.80
N ASN A 185 -1.08 -8.40 -7.18
CA ASN A 185 -2.36 -7.78 -6.84
C ASN A 185 -2.29 -6.26 -6.87
N THR A 186 -2.64 -5.68 -8.01
CA THR A 186 -2.61 -4.24 -8.25
C THR A 186 -3.71 -3.47 -7.49
N LYS A 187 -4.71 -4.17 -6.92
CA LYS A 187 -5.71 -3.59 -6.02
C LYS A 187 -5.15 -3.37 -4.61
N VAL A 188 -4.04 -4.02 -4.26
CA VAL A 188 -3.35 -3.85 -2.97
C VAL A 188 -2.15 -2.93 -3.12
N VAL A 189 -1.24 -3.24 -4.06
CA VAL A 189 -0.08 -2.38 -4.35
C VAL A 189 0.19 -2.32 -5.85
N LYS A 190 0.60 -1.14 -6.31
CA LYS A 190 1.21 -0.93 -7.63
C LYS A 190 2.70 -0.67 -7.44
N VAL A 191 3.52 -1.14 -8.37
CA VAL A 191 4.96 -0.87 -8.41
C VAL A 191 5.31 -0.29 -9.77
N ASP A 192 6.16 0.71 -9.79
CA ASP A 192 6.64 1.32 -11.03
C ASP A 192 7.97 0.69 -11.51
N GLY A 193 8.45 1.13 -12.67
CA GLY A 193 9.68 0.64 -13.28
C GLY A 193 10.95 0.93 -12.48
N THR A 194 10.89 1.77 -11.46
CA THR A 194 12.01 2.09 -10.56
C THR A 194 11.96 1.28 -9.25
N GLY A 195 10.92 0.47 -9.05
CA GLY A 195 10.70 -0.28 -7.82
C GLY A 195 10.03 0.52 -6.70
N LYS A 196 9.45 1.70 -7.00
CA LYS A 196 8.67 2.49 -6.06
C LYS A 196 7.27 1.94 -5.95
N VAL A 197 6.86 1.55 -4.76
CA VAL A 197 5.58 0.93 -4.45
C VAL A 197 4.56 1.97 -3.97
N THR A 198 3.36 1.94 -4.56
CA THR A 198 2.19 2.73 -4.15
C THR A 198 1.16 1.80 -3.52
N ILE A 199 0.71 2.13 -2.32
CA ILE A 199 -0.36 1.41 -1.61
C ILE A 199 -1.70 1.84 -2.22
N VAL A 200 -2.50 0.85 -2.66
CA VAL A 200 -3.82 1.06 -3.32
C VAL A 200 -4.96 0.59 -2.43
N GLY A 201 -4.77 -0.49 -1.68
CA GLY A 201 -5.80 -1.07 -0.80
C GLY A 201 -5.21 -1.98 0.26
N ALA A 202 -6.01 -2.34 1.26
CA ALA A 202 -5.64 -3.32 2.28
C ALA A 202 -5.66 -4.74 1.71
N GLY A 203 -4.72 -5.59 2.15
CA GLY A 203 -4.60 -6.98 1.69
C GLY A 203 -3.16 -7.45 1.58
N LYS A 204 -2.95 -8.49 0.78
CA LYS A 204 -1.63 -9.08 0.53
C LYS A 204 -1.32 -9.06 -0.96
N ALA A 205 -0.09 -8.79 -1.31
CA ALA A 205 0.44 -8.87 -2.66
C ALA A 205 1.89 -9.40 -2.62
N VAL A 206 2.34 -10.00 -3.71
CA VAL A 206 3.74 -10.37 -3.92
C VAL A 206 4.27 -9.51 -5.07
N VAL A 207 5.36 -8.79 -4.83
CA VAL A 207 6.07 -8.12 -5.90
C VAL A 207 7.20 -9.01 -6.36
N THR A 208 7.24 -9.30 -7.66
CA THR A 208 8.32 -10.00 -8.33
C THR A 208 9.22 -8.99 -9.03
N VAL A 209 10.50 -9.07 -8.75
CA VAL A 209 11.56 -8.32 -9.43
C VAL A 209 12.27 -9.28 -10.35
N SER A 210 12.51 -8.93 -11.59
CA SER A 210 13.18 -9.80 -12.57
C SER A 210 14.23 -9.04 -13.37
N VAL A 211 15.28 -9.75 -13.75
CA VAL A 211 16.30 -9.30 -14.71
C VAL A 211 16.35 -10.36 -15.82
N ALA A 212 16.23 -9.96 -17.05
CA ALA A 212 16.26 -10.85 -18.19
C ALA A 212 17.67 -11.45 -18.40
N ALA A 213 17.78 -12.62 -19.02
CA ALA A 213 19.04 -13.11 -19.52
C ALA A 213 19.57 -12.17 -20.61
N ASN A 214 20.88 -12.13 -20.73
CA ASN A 214 21.56 -11.56 -21.90
C ASN A 214 22.63 -12.57 -22.38
N GLN A 215 23.46 -12.18 -23.32
CA GLN A 215 24.46 -13.06 -23.89
C GLN A 215 25.35 -13.75 -22.82
N ASN A 216 25.79 -12.97 -21.80
CA ASN A 216 26.80 -13.39 -20.84
C ASN A 216 26.24 -13.78 -19.46
N TYR A 217 24.92 -13.57 -19.19
CA TYR A 217 24.34 -13.82 -17.89
C TYR A 217 22.97 -14.50 -17.96
N LYS A 218 22.72 -15.39 -17.03
CA LYS A 218 21.40 -16.02 -16.83
C LYS A 218 20.40 -15.03 -16.26
N ALA A 219 19.10 -15.22 -16.59
CA ALA A 219 18.01 -14.49 -15.95
C ALA A 219 17.97 -14.76 -14.44
N ALA A 220 17.42 -13.81 -13.69
CA ALA A 220 17.14 -13.97 -12.27
C ALA A 220 15.82 -13.33 -11.89
N ALA A 221 15.15 -13.87 -10.87
CA ALA A 221 13.96 -13.30 -10.27
C ALA A 221 13.99 -13.46 -8.75
N ALA A 222 13.47 -12.44 -8.06
CA ALA A 222 13.29 -12.43 -6.62
C ALA A 222 11.88 -11.95 -6.27
N LYS A 223 11.33 -12.40 -5.15
CA LYS A 223 9.96 -12.10 -4.72
C LYS A 223 9.96 -11.50 -3.31
N VAL A 224 9.09 -10.53 -3.08
CA VAL A 224 8.83 -9.97 -1.75
C VAL A 224 7.33 -9.91 -1.48
N ALA A 225 6.92 -10.45 -0.33
CA ALA A 225 5.54 -10.33 0.13
C ALA A 225 5.33 -8.98 0.81
N ILE A 226 4.23 -8.33 0.46
CA ILE A 226 3.81 -7.05 1.05
C ILE A 226 2.43 -7.26 1.68
N THR A 227 2.33 -6.95 2.96
CA THR A 227 1.05 -6.93 3.69
C THR A 227 0.67 -5.48 3.95
N VAL A 228 -0.55 -5.12 3.53
CA VAL A 228 -1.16 -3.82 3.81
C VAL A 228 -2.32 -4.03 4.77
N ASN A 229 -2.18 -3.56 5.98
CA ASN A 229 -3.21 -3.61 7.02
C ASN A 229 -4.32 -2.60 6.71
N LYS A 230 -5.54 -2.91 7.15
CA LYS A 230 -6.65 -1.96 7.15
C LYS A 230 -6.32 -0.77 8.04
N LYS A 231 -6.76 0.43 7.63
CA LYS A 231 -6.63 1.62 8.46
C LYS A 231 -7.76 1.66 9.49
N ALA A 232 -7.41 1.84 10.75
CA ALA A 232 -8.39 2.06 11.81
C ALA A 232 -9.02 3.46 11.65
N ILE A 233 -10.34 3.52 11.73
CA ILE A 233 -11.13 4.76 11.71
C ILE A 233 -12.28 4.68 12.71
N ARG A 234 -12.83 5.85 13.06
CA ARG A 234 -14.00 5.97 13.92
C ARG A 234 -15.17 6.56 13.15
N VAL A 235 -16.33 5.92 13.25
CA VAL A 235 -17.60 6.41 12.73
C VAL A 235 -18.53 6.68 13.91
N THR A 236 -18.98 7.91 14.05
CA THR A 236 -19.87 8.35 15.12
C THR A 236 -21.23 8.68 14.54
N ALA A 237 -22.30 8.05 15.02
CA ALA A 237 -23.66 8.47 14.70
C ALA A 237 -23.90 9.86 15.30
N ASN A 238 -24.43 10.79 14.50
CA ASN A 238 -24.67 12.14 14.94
C ASN A 238 -25.93 12.21 15.82
N ASP A 239 -25.92 13.10 16.80
CA ASP A 239 -27.09 13.40 17.62
C ASP A 239 -28.21 14.04 16.78
N ALA A 240 -29.44 13.77 17.16
CA ALA A 240 -30.62 14.28 16.50
C ALA A 240 -31.71 14.60 17.52
N SER A 241 -32.74 15.37 17.13
CA SER A 241 -33.89 15.61 17.97
C SER A 241 -35.18 15.73 17.17
N LYS A 242 -36.31 15.38 17.81
CA LYS A 242 -37.66 15.57 17.29
C LYS A 242 -38.63 15.89 18.43
N TYR A 243 -39.85 16.22 18.07
CA TYR A 243 -40.97 16.25 19.03
C TYR A 243 -41.76 14.94 18.99
N GLU A 244 -42.42 14.59 20.10
CA GLU A 244 -43.35 13.47 20.17
C GLU A 244 -44.39 13.55 19.04
N GLY A 245 -44.68 12.38 18.42
CA GLY A 245 -45.61 12.27 17.31
C GLY A 245 -45.10 12.77 15.96
N LYS A 246 -43.88 13.26 15.87
CA LYS A 246 -43.26 13.64 14.60
C LYS A 246 -42.40 12.49 14.06
N ALA A 247 -42.26 12.42 12.74
CA ALA A 247 -41.38 11.46 12.08
C ALA A 247 -39.91 11.63 12.52
N ASP A 248 -39.14 10.55 12.45
CA ASP A 248 -37.69 10.62 12.71
C ASP A 248 -37.00 11.49 11.66
N PRO A 249 -36.04 12.31 12.07
CA PRO A 249 -35.17 13.00 11.12
C PRO A 249 -34.28 11.98 10.39
N LYS A 250 -33.76 12.35 9.24
CA LYS A 250 -32.73 11.55 8.57
C LYS A 250 -31.49 11.54 9.46
N PHE A 251 -31.11 10.37 9.96
CA PHE A 251 -29.91 10.21 10.73
C PHE A 251 -28.66 10.35 9.85
N THR A 252 -27.60 10.91 10.40
CA THR A 252 -26.31 11.14 9.74
C THR A 252 -25.18 10.63 10.62
N PHE A 253 -23.99 10.56 10.07
CA PHE A 253 -22.78 10.18 10.81
C PHE A 253 -21.61 11.06 10.41
N THR A 254 -20.60 11.10 11.26
CA THR A 254 -19.27 11.63 10.98
C THR A 254 -18.26 10.50 10.97
N ALA A 255 -17.21 10.63 10.14
CA ALA A 255 -16.13 9.65 10.06
C ALA A 255 -14.79 10.38 10.18
N GLU A 256 -13.94 9.89 11.08
CA GLU A 256 -12.62 10.44 11.33
C GLU A 256 -11.54 9.47 10.86
N GLY A 257 -10.46 9.99 10.26
CA GLY A 257 -9.30 9.21 9.85
C GLY A 257 -9.37 8.62 8.44
N LEU A 258 -10.33 9.01 7.60
CA LEU A 258 -10.40 8.60 6.19
C LEU A 258 -9.14 8.99 5.42
N VAL A 259 -8.82 8.22 4.37
CA VAL A 259 -7.70 8.49 3.48
C VAL A 259 -8.14 9.40 2.34
N GLY A 260 -7.51 10.55 2.23
CA GLY A 260 -7.74 11.48 1.12
C GLY A 260 -9.21 11.84 0.93
N LYS A 261 -9.78 11.47 -0.22
CA LYS A 261 -11.18 11.74 -0.58
C LYS A 261 -12.10 10.52 -0.47
N ASP A 262 -11.69 9.48 0.24
CA ASP A 262 -12.48 8.27 0.42
C ASP A 262 -13.85 8.58 1.06
N LYS A 263 -14.86 7.85 0.62
CA LYS A 263 -16.22 7.91 1.18
C LYS A 263 -16.64 6.54 1.64
N LEU A 264 -17.24 6.46 2.82
CA LEU A 264 -17.79 5.21 3.31
C LEU A 264 -19.12 4.89 2.61
N THR A 265 -19.30 3.63 2.31
CA THR A 265 -20.54 3.09 1.74
C THR A 265 -21.15 2.05 2.66
N GLY A 266 -22.46 1.82 2.55
CA GLY A 266 -23.12 0.76 3.29
C GLY A 266 -23.15 0.97 4.81
N ILE A 267 -22.99 2.19 5.31
CA ILE A 267 -23.23 2.51 6.72
C ILE A 267 -24.73 2.55 6.96
N VAL A 268 -25.19 1.84 7.98
CA VAL A 268 -26.58 1.73 8.39
C VAL A 268 -26.72 2.34 9.79
N LEU A 269 -27.68 3.28 9.93
CA LEU A 269 -28.02 3.91 11.19
C LEU A 269 -29.39 3.40 11.65
N LYS A 270 -29.49 3.00 12.91
CA LYS A 270 -30.73 2.56 13.55
C LYS A 270 -30.82 3.18 14.93
N ARG A 271 -32.03 3.54 15.35
CA ARG A 271 -32.26 3.99 16.73
C ARG A 271 -32.97 2.93 17.57
N ALA A 272 -32.83 3.04 18.87
CA ALA A 272 -33.65 2.27 19.81
C ALA A 272 -35.14 2.60 19.64
N ALA A 273 -36.00 1.61 19.85
CA ALA A 273 -37.44 1.78 19.76
C ALA A 273 -37.98 2.69 20.86
N GLY A 274 -39.05 3.43 20.57
CA GLY A 274 -39.75 4.33 21.49
C GLY A 274 -40.14 5.63 20.81
N GLU A 275 -41.31 6.21 21.21
CA GLU A 275 -41.86 7.45 20.65
C GLU A 275 -42.19 8.50 21.73
N LYS A 276 -42.06 8.14 23.00
CA LYS A 276 -42.29 9.08 24.12
C LYS A 276 -41.09 10.00 24.30
N SER A 277 -41.30 11.14 24.93
CA SER A 277 -40.20 12.05 25.29
C SER A 277 -39.14 11.33 26.12
N GLY A 278 -37.88 11.50 25.73
CA GLY A 278 -36.73 10.81 26.31
C GLY A 278 -35.54 10.80 25.37
N THR A 279 -34.47 10.11 25.77
CA THR A 279 -33.24 9.96 24.98
C THR A 279 -33.13 8.50 24.50
N TYR A 280 -32.92 8.33 23.21
CA TYR A 280 -32.80 7.03 22.54
C TYR A 280 -31.45 6.93 21.83
N THR A 281 -30.80 5.79 21.95
CA THR A 281 -29.51 5.56 21.32
C THR A 281 -29.67 5.42 19.80
N ILE A 282 -28.78 6.08 19.03
CA ILE A 282 -28.61 5.86 17.60
C ILE A 282 -27.35 5.02 17.44
N THR A 283 -27.46 3.84 16.86
CA THR A 283 -26.34 2.94 16.57
C THR A 283 -25.97 3.01 15.10
N ALA A 284 -24.67 2.85 14.82
CA ALA A 284 -24.14 2.72 13.47
C ALA A 284 -23.56 1.32 13.25
N SER A 285 -23.70 0.80 12.06
CA SER A 285 -23.10 -0.45 11.61
C SER A 285 -22.78 -0.36 10.12
N GLN A 286 -22.09 -1.36 9.58
CA GLN A 286 -21.84 -1.42 8.13
C GLN A 286 -22.34 -2.73 7.54
N LYS A 287 -22.72 -2.73 6.28
CA LYS A 287 -23.01 -3.93 5.50
C LYS A 287 -21.75 -4.78 5.38
N LYS A 288 -21.88 -6.11 5.43
CA LYS A 288 -20.78 -7.06 5.26
C LYS A 288 -20.01 -6.78 3.96
N GLY A 289 -18.69 -6.71 4.04
CA GLY A 289 -17.82 -6.47 2.88
C GLY A 289 -17.71 -5.01 2.42
N ALA A 290 -18.49 -4.09 2.97
CA ALA A 290 -18.32 -2.66 2.73
C ALA A 290 -16.99 -2.16 3.34
N ASN A 291 -16.39 -1.17 2.70
CA ASN A 291 -15.19 -0.46 3.19
C ASN A 291 -13.99 -1.40 3.51
N PRO A 292 -13.55 -2.26 2.55
CA PRO A 292 -12.57 -3.32 2.82
C PRO A 292 -11.21 -2.81 3.29
N ASN A 293 -10.91 -1.53 3.04
CA ASN A 293 -9.64 -0.89 3.41
C ASN A 293 -9.60 -0.39 4.86
N TYR A 294 -10.74 -0.46 5.57
CA TYR A 294 -10.88 0.12 6.90
C TYR A 294 -11.25 -0.91 7.95
N ASN A 295 -10.73 -0.71 9.16
CA ASN A 295 -11.22 -1.31 10.38
C ASN A 295 -12.01 -0.23 11.14
N ILE A 296 -13.34 -0.36 11.17
CA ILE A 296 -14.24 0.70 11.64
C ILE A 296 -14.69 0.42 13.06
N THR A 297 -14.44 1.38 13.96
CA THR A 297 -15.03 1.42 15.30
C THR A 297 -16.25 2.34 15.25
N PHE A 298 -17.40 1.86 15.74
CA PHE A 298 -18.64 2.61 15.75
C PHE A 298 -18.88 3.22 17.12
N ALA A 299 -19.25 4.51 17.13
CA ALA A 299 -19.73 5.21 18.30
C ALA A 299 -21.21 5.59 18.14
N ILE A 300 -21.90 5.59 19.25
CA ILE A 300 -23.33 5.89 19.33
C ILE A 300 -23.59 7.39 19.26
N GLY A 301 -24.74 7.77 18.71
CA GLY A 301 -25.38 9.07 18.86
C GLY A 301 -26.66 8.97 19.70
N ARG A 302 -27.32 10.08 19.90
CA ARG A 302 -28.54 10.21 20.70
C ARG A 302 -29.64 10.88 19.93
N LEU A 303 -30.85 10.29 19.93
CA LEU A 303 -32.07 10.97 19.51
C LEU A 303 -32.79 11.48 20.77
N VAL A 304 -32.93 12.80 20.90
CA VAL A 304 -33.70 13.42 21.97
C VAL A 304 -35.13 13.67 21.46
N ILE A 305 -36.11 12.91 21.97
CA ILE A 305 -37.52 13.17 21.74
C ILE A 305 -38.01 14.14 22.79
N LYS A 306 -38.37 15.35 22.38
CA LYS A 306 -38.88 16.42 23.23
C LYS A 306 -40.39 16.32 23.35
N LYS A 307 -40.97 16.67 24.49
CA LYS A 307 -42.43 16.88 24.57
C LYS A 307 -42.84 17.89 23.53
N SER A 308 -43.95 17.61 22.83
CA SER A 308 -44.52 18.61 21.92
C SER A 308 -44.81 19.89 22.68
N PRO A 309 -44.38 21.06 22.19
CA PRO A 309 -44.77 22.29 22.84
C PRO A 309 -46.30 22.38 22.88
N ASN A 310 -46.82 22.77 24.04
CA ASN A 310 -48.25 23.09 24.17
C ASN A 310 -48.54 24.36 23.37
N VAL A 311 -48.79 24.20 22.08
CA VAL A 311 -49.30 25.31 21.27
C VAL A 311 -50.79 25.43 21.57
N GLU A 312 -51.19 26.50 22.30
CA GLU A 312 -52.61 26.81 22.44
C GLU A 312 -53.18 27.07 21.04
N PRO A 313 -54.37 26.51 20.73
CA PRO A 313 -55.03 26.79 19.45
C PRO A 313 -55.23 28.32 19.28
N SER A 314 -55.01 28.78 18.06
CA SER A 314 -55.25 30.19 17.73
C SER A 314 -56.74 30.55 17.94
N GLY A 315 -57.03 31.82 18.11
CA GLY A 315 -58.41 32.28 18.21
C GLY A 315 -59.27 31.89 17.01
N THR A 316 -58.67 31.89 15.83
CA THR A 316 -59.35 31.45 14.58
C THR A 316 -59.66 29.95 14.58
N GLU A 317 -58.74 29.11 15.09
CA GLU A 317 -59.00 27.66 15.23
C GLU A 317 -60.09 27.38 16.29
N LEU A 318 -60.05 28.07 17.42
CA LEU A 318 -61.07 27.94 18.46
C LEU A 318 -62.43 28.45 18.01
N TYR A 319 -62.46 29.48 17.17
CA TYR A 319 -63.69 29.97 16.56
C TYR A 319 -64.36 28.93 15.67
N LYS A 320 -63.59 28.15 14.91
CA LYS A 320 -64.03 27.07 14.03
C LYS A 320 -64.39 25.79 14.78
N LYS A 321 -63.95 25.63 16.02
CA LYS A 321 -64.11 24.44 16.82
C LYS A 321 -65.54 24.32 17.31
N THR A 322 -66.17 23.13 17.14
CA THR A 322 -67.45 22.83 17.74
C THR A 322 -67.29 22.70 19.26
N LEU A 323 -67.81 23.63 20.00
CA LEU A 323 -67.81 23.67 21.46
C LEU A 323 -69.19 24.02 21.97
N PRO A 324 -69.58 23.56 23.18
CA PRO A 324 -70.81 23.99 23.81
C PRO A 324 -70.91 25.50 23.88
N PHE A 325 -72.12 26.01 23.62
CA PHE A 325 -72.36 27.47 23.62
C PHE A 325 -72.79 27.99 24.97
N PHE A 326 -72.28 29.20 25.31
CA PHE A 326 -72.82 30.02 26.38
C PHE A 326 -72.91 31.48 25.87
N LEU A 327 -73.70 32.30 26.55
CA LEU A 327 -74.04 33.62 26.02
C LEU A 327 -72.99 34.67 26.43
N MET A 328 -72.71 35.60 25.52
CA MET A 328 -71.97 36.80 25.77
C MET A 328 -72.76 38.02 25.31
N LYS A 329 -72.61 39.13 26.04
CA LYS A 329 -73.13 40.46 25.70
C LYS A 329 -71.98 41.44 25.65
N GLY A 330 -72.07 42.43 24.74
CA GLY A 330 -71.14 43.56 24.65
C GLY A 330 -71.83 44.84 24.55
N LYS A 331 -71.32 45.88 25.26
CA LYS A 331 -71.81 47.23 25.22
C LYS A 331 -70.69 48.21 24.98
N GLY A 332 -70.78 48.99 23.93
CA GLY A 332 -69.82 50.02 23.61
C GLY A 332 -70.19 51.31 24.29
N THR A 333 -69.21 52.01 24.88
CA THR A 333 -69.39 53.32 25.54
C THR A 333 -68.08 54.14 25.32
N GLY A 334 -68.20 55.26 24.59
CA GLY A 334 -67.03 56.09 24.25
C GLY A 334 -65.93 55.24 23.45
N THR A 335 -64.79 55.09 24.08
CA THR A 335 -63.67 54.26 23.51
C THR A 335 -63.49 52.90 24.19
N ARG A 336 -64.60 52.45 24.86
CA ARG A 336 -64.57 51.19 25.64
C ARG A 336 -65.69 50.26 25.23
N ILE A 337 -65.42 48.98 25.26
CA ILE A 337 -66.42 47.89 25.10
C ILE A 337 -66.42 47.04 26.38
N ASP A 338 -67.54 47.01 27.07
CA ASP A 338 -67.74 46.09 28.18
C ASP A 338 -68.36 44.80 27.70
N LEU A 339 -67.69 43.70 27.99
CA LEU A 339 -68.08 42.35 27.67
C LEU A 339 -68.51 41.61 28.95
N THR A 340 -69.61 40.88 28.87
CA THR A 340 -70.06 40.01 29.97
C THR A 340 -70.55 38.68 29.38
N TRP A 341 -70.41 37.64 30.14
CA TRP A 341 -70.80 36.28 29.67
C TRP A 341 -71.26 35.40 30.80
N ASP A 342 -71.97 34.31 30.43
CA ASP A 342 -72.49 33.40 31.41
C ASP A 342 -71.36 32.57 32.04
N LYS A 343 -71.53 32.16 33.28
CA LYS A 343 -70.64 31.30 34.02
C LYS A 343 -70.76 29.87 33.47
N VAL A 344 -69.61 29.27 33.11
CA VAL A 344 -69.53 27.86 32.68
C VAL A 344 -69.13 26.99 33.86
N LYS A 345 -69.91 25.93 34.16
CA LYS A 345 -69.64 24.99 35.25
C LYS A 345 -68.24 24.34 35.02
N GLY A 346 -67.39 24.34 36.02
CA GLY A 346 -66.05 23.78 35.98
C GLY A 346 -65.01 24.62 35.26
N ALA A 347 -65.29 25.77 34.74
CA ALA A 347 -64.32 26.67 34.13
C ALA A 347 -63.38 27.27 35.22
N THR A 348 -62.08 27.22 34.93
CA THR A 348 -61.02 27.86 35.74
C THR A 348 -60.61 29.22 35.19
N GLY A 349 -61.02 29.54 33.95
CA GLY A 349 -60.80 30.82 33.31
C GLY A 349 -61.44 30.90 31.92
N TYR A 350 -61.32 32.06 31.35
CA TYR A 350 -61.87 32.43 30.06
C TYR A 350 -60.79 33.15 29.23
N ASP A 351 -60.68 32.76 27.96
CA ASP A 351 -59.86 33.49 26.99
C ASP A 351 -60.80 34.34 26.12
N VAL A 352 -60.56 35.61 26.04
CA VAL A 352 -61.32 36.58 25.24
C VAL A 352 -60.56 36.85 23.95
N TYR A 353 -61.31 36.76 22.83
CA TYR A 353 -60.79 36.99 21.50
C TYR A 353 -61.51 38.11 20.79
N TRP A 354 -60.84 38.83 19.93
CA TRP A 354 -61.39 39.95 19.19
C TRP A 354 -60.94 39.93 17.72
N SER A 355 -61.70 40.57 16.87
CA SER A 355 -61.37 40.86 15.48
C SER A 355 -62.15 42.12 15.04
N TYR A 356 -61.79 42.70 13.90
CA TYR A 356 -62.58 43.73 13.25
C TYR A 356 -63.79 43.08 12.52
N CYS A 357 -64.87 43.85 12.38
CA CYS A 357 -66.03 43.46 11.56
C CYS A 357 -65.74 43.72 10.07
N ASN A 358 -64.78 43.01 9.46
CA ASN A 358 -64.34 43.21 8.08
C ASN A 358 -64.63 41.98 7.19
N GLY A 359 -65.60 41.18 7.53
CA GLY A 359 -65.94 39.95 6.81
C GLY A 359 -65.00 38.77 7.05
N LYS A 360 -63.86 38.96 7.73
CA LYS A 360 -62.88 37.89 8.05
C LYS A 360 -63.01 37.49 9.52
N ASN A 361 -62.80 36.18 9.79
CA ASN A 361 -62.84 35.64 11.15
C ASN A 361 -61.43 35.40 11.70
N ASN A 362 -60.55 36.39 11.55
CA ASN A 362 -59.18 36.35 12.09
C ASN A 362 -59.16 36.88 13.51
N PHE A 363 -59.36 36.00 14.47
CA PHE A 363 -59.46 36.40 15.87
C PHE A 363 -58.11 36.32 16.57
N ASN A 364 -57.74 37.45 17.21
CA ASN A 364 -56.58 37.59 18.07
C ASN A 364 -56.97 37.44 19.54
N LYS A 365 -56.16 36.78 20.34
CA LYS A 365 -56.37 36.69 21.78
C LYS A 365 -56.19 38.08 22.38
N LEU A 366 -57.19 38.54 23.11
CA LEU A 366 -57.22 39.80 23.77
C LEU A 366 -56.79 39.71 25.24
N ALA A 367 -57.40 38.75 25.95
CA ALA A 367 -57.15 38.63 27.39
C ALA A 367 -57.36 37.18 27.85
N ASN A 368 -56.73 36.84 28.96
CA ASN A 368 -57.04 35.68 29.79
C ASN A 368 -57.68 36.22 31.07
N VAL A 369 -58.90 35.80 31.33
CA VAL A 369 -59.72 36.27 32.46
C VAL A 369 -59.97 35.13 33.44
N PRO A 370 -59.19 35.02 34.52
CA PRO A 370 -59.40 34.00 35.52
C PRO A 370 -60.68 34.27 36.33
N LYS A 371 -61.58 33.28 36.40
CA LYS A 371 -62.79 33.25 37.24
C LYS A 371 -63.80 34.41 37.07
N SER A 372 -63.49 35.47 36.35
CA SER A 372 -64.45 36.57 36.10
C SER A 372 -65.25 36.31 34.85
N GLN A 373 -66.51 36.78 34.83
CA GLN A 373 -67.40 36.74 33.67
C GLN A 373 -67.52 38.06 32.99
N LYS A 374 -66.59 38.96 33.17
CA LYS A 374 -66.59 40.28 32.56
C LYS A 374 -65.18 40.71 32.18
N TYR A 375 -65.10 41.49 31.10
CA TYR A 375 -63.88 42.11 30.64
C TYR A 375 -64.20 43.42 29.94
N ALA A 376 -63.33 44.39 30.09
CA ALA A 376 -63.47 45.67 29.43
C ALA A 376 -62.29 45.93 28.50
N ASP A 377 -62.57 45.98 27.22
CA ASP A 377 -61.60 46.42 26.20
C ASP A 377 -61.67 47.98 26.11
N LYS A 378 -60.53 48.59 26.26
CA LYS A 378 -60.38 50.04 26.39
C LYS A 378 -59.53 50.62 25.29
N ASN A 379 -59.57 51.97 25.16
CA ASN A 379 -58.76 52.70 24.18
C ASN A 379 -59.02 52.32 22.74
N LEU A 380 -60.25 51.97 22.43
CA LEU A 380 -60.68 51.53 21.12
C LEU A 380 -60.92 52.70 20.18
N ASN A 381 -60.71 52.45 18.87
CA ASN A 381 -61.06 53.46 17.87
C ASN A 381 -62.59 53.51 17.71
N ASN A 382 -63.15 54.62 18.04
CA ASN A 382 -64.59 54.85 18.04
C ASN A 382 -65.21 54.90 16.63
N LYS A 383 -64.41 54.84 15.56
CA LYS A 383 -64.86 54.80 14.18
C LYS A 383 -64.83 53.38 13.61
N ARG A 384 -64.61 52.33 14.43
CA ARG A 384 -64.53 51.00 14.02
C ARG A 384 -65.56 50.10 14.71
N GLU A 385 -65.90 49.03 14.05
CA GLU A 385 -66.70 47.94 14.60
C GLU A 385 -65.83 46.73 14.97
N TYR A 386 -66.14 46.19 16.12
CA TYR A 386 -65.38 45.10 16.74
C TYR A 386 -66.30 43.91 16.95
N LYS A 387 -65.74 42.72 16.78
CA LYS A 387 -66.43 41.47 17.13
C LYS A 387 -65.59 40.67 18.12
N TYR A 388 -66.27 40.05 19.07
CA TYR A 388 -65.67 39.29 20.16
C TYR A 388 -66.33 37.97 20.33
N PHE A 389 -65.55 36.97 20.80
CA PHE A 389 -66.07 35.77 21.41
C PHE A 389 -65.17 35.39 22.58
N THR A 390 -65.68 34.58 23.51
CA THR A 390 -64.95 34.09 24.68
C THR A 390 -64.99 32.57 24.72
N VAL A 391 -63.90 31.95 25.15
CA VAL A 391 -63.81 30.53 25.33
C VAL A 391 -63.54 30.21 26.80
N ALA A 392 -64.40 29.37 27.38
CA ALA A 392 -64.25 28.85 28.73
C ALA A 392 -63.30 27.66 28.72
N TYR A 393 -62.39 27.62 29.68
CA TYR A 393 -61.45 26.49 29.82
C TYR A 393 -61.28 26.07 31.28
N LYS A 394 -60.87 24.79 31.49
CA LYS A 394 -60.31 24.30 32.74
C LYS A 394 -58.88 23.91 32.54
N MET A 395 -58.01 24.06 33.55
CA MET A 395 -56.68 23.50 33.54
C MET A 395 -56.73 22.04 33.93
N SER A 396 -56.06 21.18 33.15
CA SER A 396 -55.90 19.74 33.42
C SER A 396 -54.49 19.33 32.96
N GLY A 397 -53.65 18.85 33.87
CA GLY A 397 -52.27 18.43 33.54
C GLY A 397 -51.46 19.55 32.89
N GLY A 398 -51.60 20.77 33.31
CA GLY A 398 -50.89 21.95 32.76
C GLY A 398 -51.44 22.44 31.39
N LYS A 399 -52.53 21.85 30.87
CA LYS A 399 -53.16 22.18 29.57
C LYS A 399 -54.52 22.76 29.75
N LYS A 400 -54.94 23.66 28.84
CA LYS A 400 -56.31 24.11 28.76
C LYS A 400 -57.17 23.10 28.09
N VAL A 401 -58.21 22.66 28.76
CA VAL A 401 -59.33 21.86 28.18
C VAL A 401 -60.48 22.85 28.00
N TYR A 402 -60.85 23.09 26.73
CA TYR A 402 -61.88 24.03 26.37
C TYR A 402 -63.27 23.43 26.61
N LEU A 403 -64.07 24.13 27.41
CA LEU A 403 -65.36 23.64 27.87
C LEU A 403 -66.54 24.20 27.06
N GLY A 404 -66.34 25.35 26.42
CA GLY A 404 -67.38 25.96 25.63
C GLY A 404 -66.92 27.28 25.04
N ARG A 405 -67.64 27.84 24.10
CA ARG A 405 -67.42 29.15 23.53
C ARG A 405 -68.74 29.99 23.51
N THR A 406 -68.61 31.28 23.46
CA THR A 406 -69.76 32.18 23.31
C THR A 406 -70.17 32.32 21.83
N ASN A 407 -71.38 32.83 21.63
CA ASN A 407 -71.74 33.51 20.40
C ASN A 407 -70.72 34.63 20.11
N THR A 408 -70.62 35.03 18.85
CA THR A 408 -69.88 36.22 18.48
C THR A 408 -70.73 37.45 18.71
N VAL A 409 -70.20 38.39 19.49
CA VAL A 409 -70.83 39.67 19.72
C VAL A 409 -70.17 40.71 18.82
N HIS A 410 -70.97 41.35 18.01
CA HIS A 410 -70.59 42.50 17.20
C HIS A 410 -70.93 43.78 17.93
N VAL A 411 -69.97 44.69 18.13
CA VAL A 411 -70.18 45.96 18.83
C VAL A 411 -69.68 47.11 17.94
N ALA A 412 -70.61 47.94 17.53
CA ALA A 412 -70.28 49.19 16.90
C ALA A 412 -69.99 50.23 18.00
N MET A 413 -68.93 50.98 17.84
CA MET A 413 -68.60 52.07 18.74
C MET A 413 -69.49 53.24 18.44
N PRO A 414 -70.03 53.89 19.45
CA PRO A 414 -70.86 55.03 19.24
C PRO A 414 -70.06 56.21 18.68
N TYR A 415 -70.26 56.45 17.41
CA TYR A 415 -69.69 57.61 16.70
C TYR A 415 -70.69 58.77 16.88
N ALA A 416 -70.28 59.82 17.63
CA ALA A 416 -70.95 61.11 17.79
C ALA A 416 -72.49 61.06 17.69
N ALA A 417 -73.15 60.71 18.78
CA ALA A 417 -74.55 60.88 19.05
C ALA A 417 -75.62 60.01 18.29
N LYS A 418 -75.25 58.96 17.59
CA LYS A 418 -76.26 58.02 17.13
C LYS A 418 -75.92 56.61 17.60
N THR A 419 -76.57 56.16 18.63
CA THR A 419 -76.46 54.77 19.16
C THR A 419 -77.18 53.79 18.31
N ASN A 420 -76.45 53.02 17.50
CA ASN A 420 -76.99 51.78 16.99
C ASN A 420 -76.37 50.63 17.76
N VAL A 421 -77.09 50.10 18.71
CA VAL A 421 -76.74 48.81 19.38
C VAL A 421 -77.27 47.69 18.52
N LEU A 422 -76.40 46.99 17.86
CA LEU A 422 -76.75 45.76 17.19
C LEU A 422 -77.03 44.67 18.26
N LYS A 423 -78.29 44.38 18.50
CA LYS A 423 -78.71 43.38 19.46
C LYS A 423 -78.80 42.01 18.68
N VAL A 424 -77.74 41.22 18.72
CA VAL A 424 -77.80 39.91 18.16
C VAL A 424 -78.41 38.93 19.17
N THR A 425 -79.59 38.49 18.94
CA THR A 425 -80.25 37.46 19.75
C THR A 425 -79.98 36.10 19.04
N VAL A 426 -79.11 35.27 19.63
CA VAL A 426 -78.87 33.90 19.13
C VAL A 426 -79.88 32.97 19.76
N ASN A 427 -80.71 32.35 18.96
CA ASN A 427 -81.66 31.34 19.42
C ASN A 427 -80.89 30.09 19.86
N LYS A 428 -81.03 29.68 21.11
CA LYS A 428 -80.30 28.56 21.73
C LYS A 428 -80.50 27.23 21.00
N THR A 429 -81.57 27.07 20.21
CA THR A 429 -81.92 25.85 19.51
C THR A 429 -81.26 25.68 18.13
N LYS A 430 -80.53 26.64 17.63
CA LYS A 430 -79.82 26.56 16.33
C LYS A 430 -78.31 26.80 16.43
N ALA A 431 -77.71 26.27 17.44
CA ALA A 431 -76.24 26.39 17.66
C ALA A 431 -75.39 25.47 16.74
N ASN A 432 -75.99 24.78 15.78
CA ASN A 432 -75.32 23.91 14.85
C ASN A 432 -75.14 24.53 13.46
N LEU A 433 -75.02 25.79 13.33
CA LEU A 433 -74.77 26.39 12.02
C LEU A 433 -73.39 27.05 11.95
N ALA A 434 -72.57 26.30 11.22
CA ALA A 434 -71.33 26.60 10.46
C ALA A 434 -70.21 27.32 11.20
#